data_20be9d8463d770bbc6306ac501a1f410
#
_entry.id   20be9d8463d770bbc6306ac501a1f410
#
_cell.length_a   1.000
_cell.length_b   1.000
_cell.length_c   1.000
_cell.angle_alpha   90.00
_cell.angle_beta   90.00
_cell.angle_gamma   90.00
#
_symmetry.space_group_name_H-M   'P 1'
#
loop_
_entity.id
_entity.type
_entity.pdbx_description
1 polymer ?
#
loop_
_entity_poly.entity_id
_entity_poly.type
_entity_poly.pdbx_seq_one_letter_code
_entity_poly.pdbx_strand_id
1 'polypeptide(L)'
;MKNIEVFKDEMINDLMDFIRIPGIAGKSEGKEYPFGKSTAEALDYVIKIADKMGFAHKNYENYTAEVTLGEGSKIIGILCHADVVDGGSGWSSNPFEPVIKDGEIYGRGVIDDKGPLISCLYAMKLIKDNNLLPEGYQIKMIIGTDEEENWESIDYYLKQKPQLPEISIVPDANFPVIFCEKGLMNFRIQKGDFNGKLNENSYISSLVGGERANVVPTNASCVLKSYKSDYSFEREKELLSHYCKIKNIPIDFSFFPA
;
A
#
# COMPACT_ATOMS: atom_id res chain seq x y z
N MET A 1 9.03 -19.09 -30.43
CA MET A 1 8.48 -18.75 -29.09
C MET A 1 8.82 -17.30 -28.82
N LYS A 2 7.83 -16.44 -28.49
CA LYS A 2 8.08 -15.06 -28.08
C LYS A 2 8.85 -15.06 -26.76
N ASN A 3 9.76 -14.10 -26.59
CA ASN A 3 10.44 -13.82 -25.33
C ASN A 3 9.75 -12.61 -24.67
N ILE A 4 9.86 -12.45 -23.35
CA ILE A 4 9.29 -11.33 -22.60
C ILE A 4 9.85 -9.98 -23.08
N GLU A 5 11.06 -9.94 -23.55
CA GLU A 5 11.71 -8.73 -24.10
C GLU A 5 10.91 -8.04 -25.21
N VAL A 6 10.09 -8.77 -25.96
CA VAL A 6 9.25 -8.18 -27.02
C VAL A 6 8.16 -7.26 -26.46
N PHE A 7 7.86 -7.36 -25.17
CA PHE A 7 6.85 -6.54 -24.48
C PHE A 7 7.46 -5.45 -23.61
N LYS A 8 8.80 -5.35 -23.55
CA LYS A 8 9.50 -4.48 -22.59
C LYS A 8 8.99 -3.04 -22.62
N ASP A 9 8.97 -2.42 -23.78
CA ASP A 9 8.59 -1.01 -23.91
C ASP A 9 7.11 -0.80 -23.60
N GLU A 10 6.24 -1.72 -24.06
CA GLU A 10 4.81 -1.66 -23.77
C GLU A 10 4.54 -1.84 -22.27
N MET A 11 5.19 -2.81 -21.64
CA MET A 11 5.09 -3.07 -20.20
C MET A 11 5.56 -1.88 -19.37
N ILE A 12 6.67 -1.24 -19.73
CA ILE A 12 7.17 -0.05 -19.06
C ILE A 12 6.18 1.10 -19.21
N ASN A 13 5.64 1.34 -20.39
CA ASN A 13 4.67 2.41 -20.64
C ASN A 13 3.38 2.18 -19.85
N ASP A 14 2.82 0.96 -19.87
CA ASP A 14 1.63 0.63 -19.10
C ASP A 14 1.87 0.80 -17.59
N LEU A 15 3.05 0.43 -17.07
CA LEU A 15 3.40 0.69 -15.68
C LEU A 15 3.51 2.18 -15.37
N MET A 16 4.17 2.96 -16.22
CA MET A 16 4.31 4.42 -16.04
C MET A 16 2.95 5.11 -16.02
N ASP A 17 2.04 4.72 -16.91
CA ASP A 17 0.68 5.27 -16.96
C ASP A 17 -0.14 4.82 -15.75
N PHE A 18 0.03 3.58 -15.29
CA PHE A 18 -0.63 3.08 -14.09
C PHE A 18 -0.19 3.81 -12.81
N ILE A 19 1.09 4.17 -12.69
CA ILE A 19 1.60 4.92 -11.54
C ILE A 19 1.00 6.34 -11.49
N ARG A 20 0.72 6.96 -12.65
CA ARG A 20 0.08 8.28 -12.71
C ARG A 20 -1.35 8.33 -12.16
N ILE A 21 -1.99 7.18 -12.02
CA ILE A 21 -3.25 7.04 -11.30
C ILE A 21 -2.88 6.77 -9.83
N PRO A 22 -3.07 7.67 -8.87
CA PRO A 22 -2.57 7.45 -7.51
C PRO A 22 -3.06 6.14 -6.89
N GLY A 23 -4.34 5.84 -6.96
CA GLY A 23 -4.88 4.60 -6.42
C GLY A 23 -4.85 4.54 -4.89
N ILE A 24 -4.78 5.68 -4.20
CA ILE A 24 -4.75 5.72 -2.73
C ILE A 24 -6.12 5.34 -2.20
N ALA A 25 -6.18 4.30 -1.38
CA ALA A 25 -7.40 3.89 -0.71
C ALA A 25 -7.83 4.93 0.32
N GLY A 26 -9.13 5.17 0.39
CA GLY A 26 -9.71 6.18 1.26
C GLY A 26 -11.13 5.82 1.69
N LYS A 27 -11.83 6.81 2.22
CA LYS A 27 -13.23 6.64 2.60
C LYS A 27 -14.11 6.38 1.39
N SER A 28 -15.14 5.57 1.59
CA SER A 28 -16.16 5.33 0.56
C SER A 28 -16.81 6.64 0.08
N GLU A 29 -16.87 6.79 -1.22
CA GLU A 29 -17.58 7.87 -1.92
C GLU A 29 -18.89 7.36 -2.54
N GLY A 30 -19.51 6.38 -1.91
CA GLY A 30 -20.74 5.71 -2.34
C GLY A 30 -20.50 4.31 -2.86
N LYS A 31 -21.57 3.65 -3.32
CA LYS A 31 -21.49 2.25 -3.75
C LYS A 31 -20.55 2.02 -4.94
N GLU A 32 -20.42 3.00 -5.80
CA GLU A 32 -19.57 2.93 -6.98
C GLU A 32 -18.08 3.05 -6.64
N TYR A 33 -17.76 3.70 -5.51
CA TYR A 33 -16.38 3.96 -5.07
C TYR A 33 -16.18 3.54 -3.62
N PRO A 34 -16.14 2.22 -3.34
CA PRO A 34 -16.09 1.70 -1.97
C PRO A 34 -14.88 2.19 -1.17
N PHE A 35 -13.73 2.39 -1.83
CA PHE A 35 -12.50 2.89 -1.24
C PHE A 35 -12.02 4.22 -1.88
N GLY A 36 -12.97 4.98 -2.43
CA GLY A 36 -12.69 6.23 -3.12
C GLY A 36 -12.53 6.06 -4.63
N LYS A 37 -12.69 7.17 -5.36
CA LYS A 37 -12.65 7.18 -6.82
C LYS A 37 -11.29 6.75 -7.38
N SER A 38 -10.21 7.13 -6.71
CA SER A 38 -8.84 6.86 -7.17
C SER A 38 -8.52 5.37 -7.28
N THR A 39 -8.99 4.55 -6.35
CA THR A 39 -8.80 3.08 -6.40
C THR A 39 -9.64 2.43 -7.49
N ALA A 40 -10.86 2.92 -7.71
CA ALA A 40 -11.71 2.45 -8.80
C ALA A 40 -11.10 2.78 -10.17
N GLU A 41 -10.51 3.97 -10.34
CA GLU A 41 -9.79 4.35 -11.56
C GLU A 41 -8.56 3.48 -11.79
N ALA A 42 -7.83 3.13 -10.73
CA ALA A 42 -6.69 2.22 -10.78
C ALA A 42 -7.11 0.81 -11.22
N LEU A 43 -8.19 0.28 -10.66
CA LEU A 43 -8.74 -1.02 -11.04
C LEU A 43 -9.24 -1.02 -12.50
N ASP A 44 -9.95 0.02 -12.91
CA ASP A 44 -10.46 0.18 -14.28
C ASP A 44 -9.32 0.23 -15.31
N TYR A 45 -8.20 0.87 -14.97
CA TYR A 45 -7.02 0.89 -15.81
C TYR A 45 -6.46 -0.51 -16.05
N VAL A 46 -6.33 -1.32 -15.01
CA VAL A 46 -5.86 -2.72 -15.12
C VAL A 46 -6.82 -3.55 -15.96
N ILE A 47 -8.14 -3.39 -15.77
CA ILE A 47 -9.16 -4.08 -16.56
C ILE A 47 -9.03 -3.71 -18.04
N LYS A 48 -8.79 -2.44 -18.39
CA LYS A 48 -8.56 -2.00 -19.76
C LYS A 48 -7.32 -2.62 -20.41
N ILE A 49 -6.24 -2.76 -19.66
CA ILE A 49 -5.03 -3.47 -20.14
C ILE A 49 -5.38 -4.95 -20.38
N ALA A 50 -6.06 -5.59 -19.45
CA ALA A 50 -6.46 -6.99 -19.58
C ALA A 50 -7.38 -7.22 -20.78
N ASP A 51 -8.33 -6.32 -21.02
CA ASP A 51 -9.22 -6.37 -22.20
C ASP A 51 -8.43 -6.20 -23.51
N LYS A 52 -7.52 -5.22 -23.58
CA LYS A 52 -6.60 -5.01 -24.72
C LYS A 52 -5.74 -6.25 -25.02
N MET A 53 -5.34 -6.98 -23.97
CA MET A 53 -4.61 -8.24 -24.08
C MET A 53 -5.52 -9.44 -24.44
N GLY A 54 -6.84 -9.24 -24.47
CA GLY A 54 -7.86 -10.25 -24.77
C GLY A 54 -7.99 -11.30 -23.67
N PHE A 55 -7.90 -10.89 -22.40
CA PHE A 55 -8.24 -11.71 -21.25
C PHE A 55 -9.71 -11.54 -20.88
N ALA A 56 -10.34 -12.61 -20.42
CA ALA A 56 -11.62 -12.51 -19.76
C ALA A 56 -11.43 -11.80 -18.40
N HIS A 57 -12.38 -10.95 -18.02
CA HIS A 57 -12.32 -10.23 -16.76
C HIS A 57 -13.70 -10.04 -16.14
N LYS A 58 -13.72 -9.81 -14.85
CA LYS A 58 -14.94 -9.49 -14.10
C LYS A 58 -14.62 -8.50 -12.98
N ASN A 59 -15.35 -7.37 -12.98
CA ASN A 59 -15.30 -6.39 -11.91
C ASN A 59 -16.39 -6.70 -10.87
N TYR A 60 -16.01 -6.77 -9.61
CA TYR A 60 -16.87 -6.98 -8.46
C TYR A 60 -17.12 -5.65 -7.74
N GLU A 61 -17.90 -4.78 -8.37
CA GLU A 61 -18.37 -3.49 -7.83
C GLU A 61 -17.22 -2.58 -7.33
N ASN A 62 -16.09 -2.59 -8.03
CA ASN A 62 -14.87 -1.85 -7.70
C ASN A 62 -14.22 -2.20 -6.34
N TYR A 63 -14.67 -3.29 -5.69
CA TYR A 63 -13.92 -3.89 -4.59
C TYR A 63 -12.74 -4.71 -5.10
N THR A 64 -12.97 -5.52 -6.13
CA THR A 64 -11.99 -6.49 -6.64
C THR A 64 -12.25 -6.74 -8.11
N ALA A 65 -11.21 -7.09 -8.86
CA ALA A 65 -11.40 -7.65 -10.20
C ALA A 65 -10.74 -9.03 -10.33
N GLU A 66 -11.30 -9.85 -11.20
CA GLU A 66 -10.66 -11.05 -11.73
C GLU A 66 -10.23 -10.81 -13.16
N VAL A 67 -9.01 -11.26 -13.50
CA VAL A 67 -8.52 -11.39 -14.88
C VAL A 67 -8.14 -12.84 -15.11
N THR A 68 -8.66 -13.47 -16.16
CA THR A 68 -8.49 -14.92 -16.37
C THR A 68 -7.93 -15.27 -17.74
N LEU A 69 -7.08 -16.29 -17.76
CA LEU A 69 -6.57 -16.95 -18.95
C LEU A 69 -6.91 -18.45 -18.87
N GLY A 70 -7.61 -18.95 -19.88
CA GLY A 70 -8.07 -20.35 -19.94
C GLY A 70 -9.39 -20.59 -19.20
N GLU A 71 -9.93 -21.79 -19.36
CA GLU A 71 -11.25 -22.19 -18.84
C GLU A 71 -11.21 -23.50 -18.01
N GLY A 72 -10.00 -23.93 -17.62
CA GLY A 72 -9.79 -25.19 -16.90
C GLY A 72 -10.29 -25.14 -15.45
N SER A 73 -10.55 -26.32 -14.90
CA SER A 73 -10.98 -26.47 -13.49
C SER A 73 -9.80 -26.37 -12.50
N LYS A 74 -8.56 -26.57 -12.97
CA LYS A 74 -7.35 -26.43 -12.15
C LYS A 74 -6.90 -24.98 -12.19
N ILE A 75 -7.11 -24.25 -11.11
CA ILE A 75 -6.88 -22.81 -11.06
C ILE A 75 -5.56 -22.53 -10.35
N ILE A 76 -4.67 -21.80 -11.06
CA ILE A 76 -3.49 -21.19 -10.50
C ILE A 76 -3.83 -19.71 -10.25
N GLY A 77 -3.70 -19.27 -9.03
CA GLY A 77 -3.99 -17.89 -8.61
C GLY A 77 -2.79 -16.98 -8.68
N ILE A 78 -3.05 -15.72 -8.97
CA ILE A 78 -2.15 -14.60 -8.73
C ILE A 78 -2.95 -13.60 -7.90
N LEU A 79 -2.45 -13.21 -6.73
CA LEU A 79 -3.11 -12.21 -5.89
C LEU A 79 -2.25 -10.95 -5.87
N CYS A 80 -2.83 -9.85 -6.34
CA CYS A 80 -2.21 -8.54 -6.42
C CYS A 80 -3.15 -7.48 -5.84
N HIS A 81 -2.64 -6.27 -5.66
CA HIS A 81 -3.47 -5.11 -5.36
C HIS A 81 -3.17 -3.91 -6.27
N ALA A 82 -4.16 -3.07 -6.47
CA ALA A 82 -4.07 -1.89 -7.33
C ALA A 82 -3.95 -0.58 -6.54
N ASP A 83 -4.25 -0.64 -5.24
CA ASP A 83 -4.07 0.50 -4.34
C ASP A 83 -2.61 0.66 -3.90
N VAL A 84 -2.32 1.80 -3.33
CA VAL A 84 -1.01 2.12 -2.76
C VAL A 84 -1.18 3.02 -1.53
N VAL A 85 -0.19 3.03 -0.64
CA VAL A 85 -0.09 4.05 0.43
C VAL A 85 0.13 5.44 -0.16
N ASP A 86 -0.17 6.48 0.62
CA ASP A 86 0.10 7.86 0.26
C ASP A 86 1.58 8.08 -0.14
N GLY A 87 1.82 9.10 -0.94
CA GLY A 87 3.15 9.47 -1.37
C GLY A 87 4.12 9.69 -0.20
N GLY A 88 3.65 10.28 0.89
CA GLY A 88 4.50 10.64 2.03
C GLY A 88 5.50 11.76 1.70
N SER A 89 6.57 11.85 2.47
CA SER A 89 7.60 12.88 2.34
C SER A 89 8.96 12.28 1.95
N GLY A 90 9.90 13.13 1.52
CA GLY A 90 11.28 12.72 1.22
C GLY A 90 11.54 12.31 -0.23
N TRP A 91 10.56 12.40 -1.11
CA TRP A 91 10.75 12.16 -2.54
C TRP A 91 11.53 13.30 -3.21
N SER A 92 12.41 12.95 -4.14
CA SER A 92 13.12 13.91 -5.00
C SER A 92 12.29 14.40 -6.18
N SER A 93 11.16 13.72 -6.49
CA SER A 93 10.19 14.05 -7.54
C SER A 93 8.78 13.73 -7.04
N ASN A 94 7.74 14.10 -7.77
CA ASN A 94 6.37 13.70 -7.43
C ASN A 94 6.27 12.17 -7.49
N PRO A 95 5.84 11.48 -6.41
CA PRO A 95 5.74 10.03 -6.37
C PRO A 95 4.77 9.43 -7.40
N PHE A 96 3.79 10.20 -7.89
CA PHE A 96 2.83 9.79 -8.90
C PHE A 96 3.16 10.31 -10.32
N GLU A 97 4.33 10.90 -10.50
CA GLU A 97 4.90 11.24 -11.80
C GLU A 97 6.18 10.40 -12.00
N PRO A 98 6.04 9.15 -12.44
CA PRO A 98 7.16 8.21 -12.47
C PRO A 98 8.25 8.69 -13.43
N VAL A 99 9.50 8.48 -13.04
CA VAL A 99 10.68 8.83 -13.84
C VAL A 99 11.58 7.61 -14.05
N ILE A 100 12.19 7.55 -15.22
CA ILE A 100 13.25 6.57 -15.50
C ILE A 100 14.59 7.30 -15.39
N LYS A 101 15.46 6.80 -14.52
CA LYS A 101 16.80 7.35 -14.31
C LYS A 101 17.78 6.19 -14.11
N ASP A 102 18.90 6.23 -14.82
CA ASP A 102 20.00 5.24 -14.72
C ASP A 102 19.54 3.78 -14.92
N GLY A 103 18.45 3.58 -15.71
CA GLY A 103 17.88 2.25 -16.00
C GLY A 103 16.90 1.74 -14.93
N GLU A 104 16.57 2.55 -13.92
CA GLU A 104 15.63 2.25 -12.86
C GLU A 104 14.39 3.14 -12.97
N ILE A 105 13.23 2.62 -12.55
CA ILE A 105 11.96 3.34 -12.50
C ILE A 105 11.71 3.79 -11.05
N TYR A 106 11.46 5.08 -10.87
CA TYR A 106 11.13 5.68 -9.56
C TYR A 106 9.69 6.16 -9.56
N GLY A 107 8.91 5.74 -8.58
CA GLY A 107 7.51 6.14 -8.39
C GLY A 107 6.83 5.32 -7.29
N ARG A 108 5.73 5.83 -6.73
CA ARG A 108 4.92 5.08 -5.76
C ARG A 108 4.22 3.93 -6.48
N GLY A 109 4.31 2.71 -5.93
CA GLY A 109 3.72 1.52 -6.52
C GLY A 109 4.61 0.79 -7.53
N VAL A 110 5.82 1.28 -7.85
CA VAL A 110 6.74 0.58 -8.76
C VAL A 110 7.10 -0.81 -8.23
N ILE A 111 7.25 -0.96 -6.92
CA ILE A 111 7.61 -2.21 -6.26
C ILE A 111 6.38 -2.85 -5.62
N ASP A 112 5.52 -2.06 -5.01
CA ASP A 112 4.41 -2.45 -4.16
C ASP A 112 3.13 -1.73 -4.61
N ASP A 113 2.22 -2.36 -5.33
CA ASP A 113 2.29 -3.67 -6.03
C ASP A 113 2.00 -3.51 -7.53
N LYS A 114 1.90 -2.25 -8.05
CA LYS A 114 1.57 -1.97 -9.46
C LYS A 114 2.58 -2.57 -10.44
N GLY A 115 3.88 -2.53 -10.10
CA GLY A 115 4.93 -3.13 -10.93
C GLY A 115 4.81 -4.65 -11.03
N PRO A 116 4.76 -5.39 -9.92
CA PRO A 116 4.49 -6.81 -9.91
C PRO A 116 3.19 -7.19 -10.61
N LEU A 117 2.10 -6.45 -10.39
CA LEU A 117 0.81 -6.65 -11.05
C LEU A 117 0.95 -6.58 -12.59
N ILE A 118 1.54 -5.51 -13.12
CA ILE A 118 1.80 -5.37 -14.57
C ILE A 118 2.71 -6.49 -15.08
N SER A 119 3.75 -6.83 -14.33
CA SER A 119 4.67 -7.93 -14.69
C SER A 119 3.93 -9.26 -14.82
N CYS A 120 3.00 -9.55 -13.92
CA CYS A 120 2.16 -10.75 -13.96
C CYS A 120 1.18 -10.74 -15.15
N LEU A 121 0.58 -9.60 -15.49
CA LEU A 121 -0.26 -9.48 -16.69
C LEU A 121 0.53 -9.80 -17.97
N TYR A 122 1.75 -9.28 -18.09
CA TYR A 122 2.61 -9.55 -19.23
C TYR A 122 3.15 -11.00 -19.24
N ALA A 123 3.37 -11.62 -18.08
CA ALA A 123 3.65 -13.04 -17.96
C ALA A 123 2.47 -13.89 -18.48
N MET A 124 1.23 -13.55 -18.07
CA MET A 124 0.02 -14.19 -18.60
C MET A 124 -0.10 -14.00 -20.12
N LYS A 125 0.21 -12.80 -20.64
CA LYS A 125 0.24 -12.51 -22.07
C LYS A 125 1.27 -13.37 -22.80
N LEU A 126 2.46 -13.54 -22.24
CA LEU A 126 3.51 -14.39 -22.80
C LEU A 126 3.05 -15.86 -22.88
N ILE A 127 2.41 -16.37 -21.82
CA ILE A 127 1.84 -17.72 -21.77
C ILE A 127 0.77 -17.88 -22.85
N LYS A 128 -0.14 -16.92 -22.98
CA LYS A 128 -1.19 -16.91 -24.01
C LYS A 128 -0.59 -16.92 -25.42
N ASP A 129 0.28 -15.96 -25.72
CA ASP A 129 0.83 -15.76 -27.07
C ASP A 129 1.72 -16.90 -27.55
N ASN A 130 2.29 -17.68 -26.63
CA ASN A 130 3.07 -18.88 -26.93
C ASN A 130 2.27 -20.19 -26.78
N ASN A 131 0.97 -20.10 -26.44
CA ASN A 131 0.11 -21.26 -26.20
C ASN A 131 0.70 -22.25 -25.18
N LEU A 132 1.18 -21.72 -24.05
CA LEU A 132 1.87 -22.50 -23.01
C LEU A 132 0.97 -22.98 -21.88
N LEU A 133 -0.29 -22.51 -21.80
CA LEU A 133 -1.21 -22.97 -20.78
C LEU A 133 -1.67 -24.38 -21.10
N PRO A 134 -1.44 -25.39 -20.22
CA PRO A 134 -1.90 -26.75 -20.45
C PRO A 134 -3.44 -26.84 -20.47
N GLU A 135 -3.95 -27.80 -21.21
CA GLU A 135 -5.39 -28.10 -21.18
C GLU A 135 -5.87 -28.45 -19.77
N GLY A 136 -7.05 -27.98 -19.41
CA GLY A 136 -7.62 -28.18 -18.07
C GLY A 136 -7.12 -27.21 -17.00
N TYR A 137 -6.20 -26.30 -17.33
CA TYR A 137 -5.74 -25.26 -16.42
C TYR A 137 -6.35 -23.90 -16.73
N GLN A 138 -6.45 -23.08 -15.70
CA GLN A 138 -6.78 -21.65 -15.76
C GLN A 138 -5.80 -20.87 -14.91
N ILE A 139 -5.38 -19.70 -15.35
CA ILE A 139 -4.72 -18.71 -14.51
C ILE A 139 -5.76 -17.65 -14.16
N LYS A 140 -5.89 -17.35 -12.88
CA LYS A 140 -6.80 -16.34 -12.34
C LYS A 140 -6.01 -15.33 -11.53
N MET A 141 -5.93 -14.10 -12.02
CA MET A 141 -5.41 -12.98 -11.25
C MET A 141 -6.58 -12.32 -10.51
N ILE A 142 -6.43 -12.17 -9.21
CA ILE A 142 -7.36 -11.51 -8.29
C ILE A 142 -6.69 -10.21 -7.86
N ILE A 143 -7.39 -9.07 -8.03
CA ILE A 143 -6.81 -7.74 -7.84
C ILE A 143 -7.65 -7.01 -6.79
N GLY A 144 -7.10 -6.84 -5.59
CA GLY A 144 -7.70 -6.05 -4.51
C GLY A 144 -7.51 -4.55 -4.70
N THR A 145 -8.24 -3.74 -3.92
CA THR A 145 -8.20 -2.27 -4.00
C THR A 145 -8.07 -1.58 -2.65
N ASP A 146 -7.77 -2.33 -1.57
CA ASP A 146 -7.54 -1.81 -0.22
C ASP A 146 -6.62 -2.71 0.61
N GLU A 147 -5.60 -3.29 -0.02
CA GLU A 147 -4.59 -4.12 0.65
C GLU A 147 -3.89 -3.33 1.76
N GLU A 148 -3.50 -2.12 1.43
CA GLU A 148 -2.78 -1.18 2.30
C GLU A 148 -3.61 -0.64 3.48
N GLU A 149 -4.89 -1.03 3.58
CA GLU A 149 -5.81 -0.61 4.64
C GLU A 149 -6.34 -1.82 5.44
N ASN A 150 -7.46 -2.42 5.04
CA ASN A 150 -8.17 -3.40 5.85
C ASN A 150 -8.53 -4.71 5.13
N TRP A 151 -8.19 -4.88 3.86
CA TRP A 151 -8.53 -6.06 3.05
C TRP A 151 -10.05 -6.30 2.88
N GLU A 152 -10.87 -5.27 3.03
CA GLU A 152 -12.32 -5.40 2.85
C GLU A 152 -12.71 -5.78 1.42
N SER A 153 -11.87 -5.44 0.44
CA SER A 153 -12.02 -5.81 -0.97
C SER A 153 -12.02 -7.34 -1.15
N ILE A 154 -11.09 -8.03 -0.51
CA ILE A 154 -11.00 -9.49 -0.58
C ILE A 154 -12.12 -10.14 0.24
N ASP A 155 -12.47 -9.59 1.39
CA ASP A 155 -13.64 -10.05 2.15
C ASP A 155 -14.94 -9.94 1.33
N TYR A 156 -15.11 -8.85 0.57
CA TYR A 156 -16.24 -8.69 -0.34
C TYR A 156 -16.23 -9.73 -1.44
N TYR A 157 -15.08 -9.95 -2.08
CA TYR A 157 -14.89 -10.95 -3.13
C TYR A 157 -15.23 -12.36 -2.65
N LEU A 158 -14.75 -12.77 -1.46
CA LEU A 158 -15.03 -14.09 -0.89
C LEU A 158 -16.52 -14.30 -0.59
N LYS A 159 -17.26 -13.24 -0.20
CA LYS A 159 -18.72 -13.29 -0.02
C LYS A 159 -19.49 -13.59 -1.30
N GLN A 160 -18.90 -13.30 -2.47
CA GLN A 160 -19.49 -13.67 -3.76
C GLN A 160 -19.35 -15.17 -4.10
N LYS A 161 -18.65 -15.93 -3.23
CA LYS A 161 -18.40 -17.39 -3.37
C LYS A 161 -17.75 -17.75 -4.72
N PRO A 162 -16.65 -17.08 -5.12
CA PRO A 162 -15.96 -17.39 -6.34
C PRO A 162 -15.34 -18.80 -6.26
N GLN A 163 -15.01 -19.38 -7.42
CA GLN A 163 -14.15 -20.55 -7.45
C GLN A 163 -12.72 -20.10 -7.14
N LEU A 164 -12.17 -20.57 -6.01
CA LEU A 164 -10.85 -20.19 -5.54
C LEU A 164 -9.74 -21.02 -6.20
N PRO A 165 -8.53 -20.44 -6.36
CA PRO A 165 -7.34 -21.16 -6.80
C PRO A 165 -6.92 -22.26 -5.81
N GLU A 166 -6.33 -23.33 -6.32
CA GLU A 166 -5.72 -24.41 -5.50
C GLU A 166 -4.35 -23.97 -4.93
N ILE A 167 -3.64 -23.14 -5.70
CA ILE A 167 -2.37 -22.55 -5.32
C ILE A 167 -2.32 -21.12 -5.85
N SER A 168 -1.73 -20.21 -5.09
CA SER A 168 -1.58 -18.81 -5.50
C SER A 168 -0.15 -18.33 -5.31
N ILE A 169 0.24 -17.42 -6.20
CA ILE A 169 1.44 -16.61 -6.10
C ILE A 169 0.99 -15.22 -5.66
N VAL A 170 1.65 -14.65 -4.65
CA VAL A 170 1.46 -13.27 -4.19
C VAL A 170 2.77 -12.54 -4.48
N PRO A 171 2.85 -11.76 -5.57
CA PRO A 171 4.11 -11.16 -6.01
C PRO A 171 4.51 -9.90 -5.25
N ASP A 172 3.90 -9.67 -4.12
CA ASP A 172 4.08 -8.52 -3.23
C ASP A 172 5.14 -8.79 -2.15
N ALA A 173 6.28 -9.35 -2.55
CA ALA A 173 7.34 -9.71 -1.62
C ALA A 173 8.71 -9.84 -2.30
N ASN A 174 9.77 -9.90 -1.48
CA ASN A 174 11.13 -10.10 -1.96
C ASN A 174 11.37 -11.55 -2.41
N PHE A 175 12.24 -11.69 -3.44
CA PHE A 175 12.73 -13.00 -3.86
C PHE A 175 13.67 -13.64 -2.81
N PRO A 176 13.79 -14.99 -2.79
CA PRO A 176 13.15 -15.91 -3.75
C PRO A 176 11.72 -16.31 -3.39
N VAL A 177 11.41 -16.56 -2.15
CA VAL A 177 10.07 -16.93 -1.64
C VAL A 177 10.01 -16.64 -0.16
N ILE A 178 9.00 -15.88 0.26
CA ILE A 178 8.64 -15.73 1.67
C ILE A 178 7.57 -16.77 1.98
N PHE A 179 7.89 -17.70 2.87
CA PHE A 179 6.99 -18.79 3.25
C PHE A 179 6.52 -18.67 4.71
N CYS A 180 6.99 -17.66 5.44
CA CYS A 180 6.64 -17.41 6.83
C CYS A 180 6.83 -15.93 7.16
N GLU A 181 5.85 -15.33 7.79
CA GLU A 181 5.87 -13.94 8.23
C GLU A 181 5.62 -13.84 9.73
N LYS A 182 6.08 -12.73 10.32
CA LYS A 182 5.78 -12.42 11.71
C LYS A 182 4.35 -11.94 11.83
N GLY A 183 3.67 -12.33 12.92
CA GLY A 183 2.37 -11.77 13.24
C GLY A 183 2.42 -10.27 13.48
N LEU A 184 1.41 -9.55 13.02
CA LEU A 184 1.21 -8.13 13.29
C LEU A 184 0.29 -7.96 14.50
N MET A 185 0.60 -7.00 15.34
CA MET A 185 -0.25 -6.60 16.45
C MET A 185 -0.29 -5.07 16.56
N ASN A 186 -1.44 -4.49 16.33
CA ASN A 186 -1.67 -3.06 16.48
C ASN A 186 -2.22 -2.76 17.87
N PHE A 187 -1.61 -1.81 18.56
CA PHE A 187 -2.05 -1.35 19.88
C PHE A 187 -2.55 0.08 19.79
N ARG A 188 -3.67 0.34 20.45
CA ARG A 188 -4.13 1.69 20.71
C ARG A 188 -3.96 2.00 22.20
N ILE A 189 -3.06 2.92 22.52
CA ILE A 189 -2.90 3.44 23.86
C ILE A 189 -3.70 4.74 23.95
N GLN A 190 -4.66 4.79 24.86
CA GLN A 190 -5.46 5.97 25.10
C GLN A 190 -5.27 6.44 26.54
N LYS A 191 -5.34 7.75 26.75
CA LYS A 191 -5.41 8.30 28.11
C LYS A 191 -6.70 7.80 28.75
N GLY A 192 -6.57 7.05 29.84
CA GLY A 192 -7.71 6.67 30.67
C GLY A 192 -8.21 7.83 31.52
N ASP A 193 -9.38 7.68 32.15
CA ASP A 193 -9.86 8.61 33.19
C ASP A 193 -8.92 8.50 34.37
N PHE A 194 -8.12 9.53 34.56
CA PHE A 194 -7.18 9.61 35.68
C PHE A 194 -7.84 10.27 36.87
N ASN A 195 -8.22 9.46 37.85
CA ASN A 195 -8.82 9.93 39.12
C ASN A 195 -7.78 10.30 40.19
N GLY A 196 -6.51 10.35 39.84
CA GLY A 196 -5.42 10.71 40.74
C GLY A 196 -5.15 12.21 40.78
N LYS A 197 -4.53 12.67 41.87
CA LYS A 197 -4.01 14.04 41.95
C LYS A 197 -2.84 14.14 40.97
N LEU A 198 -3.00 14.94 39.93
CA LEU A 198 -1.89 15.37 39.08
C LEU A 198 -0.99 16.29 39.91
N ASN A 199 0.11 15.75 40.41
CA ASN A 199 1.14 16.54 41.10
C ASN A 199 2.11 17.20 40.12
N GLU A 200 1.73 17.28 38.86
CA GLU A 200 2.62 17.71 37.80
C GLU A 200 2.28 19.14 37.39
N ASN A 201 3.32 19.95 37.30
CA ASN A 201 3.19 21.33 36.89
C ASN A 201 3.04 21.50 35.38
N SER A 202 3.27 20.40 34.65
CA SER A 202 3.23 20.36 33.18
C SER A 202 2.43 19.17 32.65
N TYR A 203 1.92 19.28 31.46
CA TYR A 203 1.18 18.22 30.76
C TYR A 203 1.43 18.24 29.26
N ILE A 204 1.25 17.10 28.62
CA ILE A 204 1.26 17.00 27.17
C ILE A 204 -0.07 17.51 26.63
N SER A 205 -0.03 18.62 25.90
CA SER A 205 -1.19 19.21 25.24
C SER A 205 -1.45 18.59 23.87
N SER A 206 -0.39 18.24 23.15
CA SER A 206 -0.46 17.60 21.86
C SER A 206 0.74 16.67 21.69
N LEU A 207 0.51 15.51 21.07
CA LEU A 207 1.55 14.60 20.61
C LEU A 207 1.15 14.13 19.22
N VAL A 208 1.99 14.40 18.24
CA VAL A 208 1.76 14.03 16.84
C VAL A 208 3.02 13.37 16.33
N GLY A 209 2.89 12.23 15.67
CA GLY A 209 4.02 11.53 15.05
C GLY A 209 3.54 10.31 14.26
N GLY A 210 4.11 10.17 13.07
CA GLY A 210 3.71 9.12 12.14
C GLY A 210 2.37 9.40 11.43
N GLU A 211 2.21 8.77 10.31
CA GLU A 211 1.01 8.89 9.46
C GLU A 211 0.16 7.62 9.56
N ARG A 212 0.79 6.46 9.67
CA ARG A 212 0.16 5.13 9.74
C ARG A 212 0.86 4.22 10.75
N ALA A 213 0.16 3.21 11.24
CA ALA A 213 0.67 2.27 12.25
C ALA A 213 1.83 1.39 11.74
N ASN A 214 1.88 1.13 10.44
CA ASN A 214 2.91 0.32 9.76
C ASN A 214 4.07 1.14 9.20
N VAL A 215 4.04 2.47 9.34
CA VAL A 215 5.10 3.37 8.88
C VAL A 215 5.90 3.89 10.06
N VAL A 216 7.22 3.70 10.04
CA VAL A 216 8.11 4.28 11.06
C VAL A 216 8.13 5.79 10.90
N PRO A 217 7.70 6.56 11.93
CA PRO A 217 7.68 8.01 11.83
C PRO A 217 9.10 8.58 11.67
N THR A 218 9.25 9.43 10.68
CA THR A 218 10.49 10.20 10.47
C THR A 218 10.56 11.43 11.36
N ASN A 219 9.39 11.94 11.76
CA ASN A 219 9.24 13.12 12.61
C ASN A 219 8.15 12.90 13.65
N ALA A 220 8.36 13.48 14.82
CA ALA A 220 7.34 13.57 15.84
C ALA A 220 7.41 14.94 16.52
N SER A 221 6.27 15.47 16.95
CA SER A 221 6.20 16.71 17.71
C SER A 221 5.35 16.53 18.96
N CYS A 222 5.76 17.20 20.02
CA CYS A 222 5.06 17.19 21.29
C CYS A 222 4.94 18.63 21.81
N VAL A 223 3.75 19.02 22.22
CA VAL A 223 3.52 20.31 22.87
C VAL A 223 3.28 20.08 24.34
N LEU A 224 4.20 20.60 25.16
CA LEU A 224 4.07 20.64 26.62
C LEU A 224 3.49 21.97 27.03
N LYS A 225 2.54 21.94 27.96
CA LYS A 225 1.98 23.13 28.60
C LYS A 225 2.08 23.02 30.13
N SER A 226 2.10 24.17 30.81
CA SER A 226 2.05 24.25 32.26
C SER A 226 0.79 24.94 32.73
N TYR A 227 0.32 24.54 33.92
CA TYR A 227 -0.73 25.27 34.65
C TYR A 227 -0.21 26.53 35.35
N LYS A 228 1.15 26.68 35.40
CA LYS A 228 1.82 27.83 36.03
C LYS A 228 2.43 28.70 34.95
N SER A 229 2.22 29.97 35.00
CA SER A 229 2.72 30.94 34.04
C SER A 229 4.26 31.12 34.05
N ASP A 230 4.88 30.82 35.19
CA ASP A 230 6.32 30.95 35.44
C ASP A 230 7.06 29.61 35.40
N TYR A 231 6.43 28.54 34.89
CA TYR A 231 7.02 27.21 34.88
C TYR A 231 8.14 27.13 33.83
N SER A 232 9.31 26.69 34.28
CA SER A 232 10.45 26.37 33.41
C SER A 232 10.41 24.90 33.01
N PHE A 233 10.53 24.62 31.71
CA PHE A 233 10.58 23.26 31.16
C PHE A 233 12.02 22.71 31.12
N GLU A 234 12.97 23.27 31.86
CA GLU A 234 14.37 22.83 31.78
C GLU A 234 14.59 21.36 32.15
N ARG A 235 13.85 20.87 33.14
CA ARG A 235 13.91 19.45 33.54
C ARG A 235 13.44 18.52 32.42
N GLU A 236 12.34 18.84 31.76
CA GLU A 236 11.79 18.04 30.65
C GLU A 236 12.76 18.08 29.46
N LYS A 237 13.35 19.23 29.18
CA LYS A 237 14.39 19.38 28.15
C LYS A 237 15.61 18.52 28.43
N GLU A 238 16.14 18.57 29.65
CA GLU A 238 17.31 17.79 30.05
C GLU A 238 17.04 16.28 29.90
N LEU A 239 15.87 15.80 30.38
CA LEU A 239 15.49 14.41 30.27
C LEU A 239 15.34 13.94 28.82
N LEU A 240 14.64 14.72 28.00
CA LEU A 240 14.46 14.41 26.57
C LEU A 240 15.78 14.46 25.81
N SER A 241 16.60 15.50 26.04
CA SER A 241 17.92 15.61 25.42
C SER A 241 18.83 14.43 25.78
N HIS A 242 18.84 14.03 27.04
CA HIS A 242 19.60 12.89 27.52
C HIS A 242 19.15 11.59 26.85
N TYR A 243 17.84 11.34 26.81
CA TYR A 243 17.27 10.15 26.15
C TYR A 243 17.57 10.13 24.65
N CYS A 244 17.34 11.23 23.96
CA CYS A 244 17.58 11.34 22.52
C CYS A 244 19.04 11.16 22.17
N LYS A 245 19.98 11.68 23.01
CA LYS A 245 21.41 11.46 22.85
C LYS A 245 21.79 9.98 22.97
N ILE A 246 21.25 9.27 23.98
CA ILE A 246 21.50 7.82 24.14
C ILE A 246 20.99 7.03 22.94
N LYS A 247 19.85 7.43 22.36
CA LYS A 247 19.20 6.75 21.23
C LYS A 247 19.65 7.27 19.86
N ASN A 248 20.55 8.25 19.83
CA ASN A 248 20.99 8.91 18.59
C ASN A 248 19.84 9.49 17.77
N ILE A 249 18.84 10.09 18.45
CA ILE A 249 17.67 10.72 17.85
C ILE A 249 17.91 12.23 17.80
N PRO A 250 17.83 12.88 16.63
CA PRO A 250 17.87 14.33 16.55
C PRO A 250 16.66 14.94 17.28
N ILE A 251 16.87 15.99 18.07
CA ILE A 251 15.80 16.72 18.75
C ILE A 251 16.04 18.23 18.65
N ASP A 252 14.98 18.95 18.38
CA ASP A 252 14.96 20.41 18.42
C ASP A 252 13.87 20.90 19.37
N PHE A 253 14.12 22.03 20.03
CA PHE A 253 13.21 22.64 20.97
C PHE A 253 12.84 24.05 20.54
N SER A 254 11.56 24.29 20.39
CA SER A 254 11.02 25.63 20.13
C SER A 254 10.13 26.08 21.27
N PHE A 255 10.25 27.35 21.65
CA PHE A 255 9.43 27.99 22.66
C PHE A 255 8.45 28.94 22.01
N PHE A 256 7.20 28.78 22.35
CA PHE A 256 6.15 29.70 21.96
C PHE A 256 5.66 30.41 23.24
N PRO A 257 5.66 31.75 23.29
CA PRO A 257 5.02 32.45 24.39
C PRO A 257 3.55 32.08 24.47
N ALA A 258 3.02 32.03 25.70
CA ALA A 258 1.64 31.70 25.99
C ALA A 258 0.66 32.74 25.43
#